data_f03913b57ac36f6032f92591ea7a4e87
#
_entry.id   f03913b57ac36f6032f92591ea7a4e87
#
_cell.length_a   1.000
_cell.length_b   1.000
_cell.length_c   1.000
_cell.angle_alpha   90.00
_cell.angle_beta   90.00
_cell.angle_gamma   90.00
#
_symmetry.space_group_name_H-M   'P 1'
#
loop_
_entity.id
_entity.type
_entity.pdbx_description
1 polymer ?
#
loop_
_entity_poly.entity_id
_entity_poly.type
_entity_poly.pdbx_seq_one_letter_code
_entity_poly.pdbx_strand_id
1 'polypeptide(L)' 'MKKYYNIEIAYNTREMINRVDDFRMWLYDNDIKHETSAVGDFVHFEILLSSEEVEEVNNALNNIVWFDSIVNE' A
#
# COMPACT_ATOMS: atom_id res chain seq x y z
N MET A 1 -2.25 5.32 -18.89
CA MET A 1 -3.55 4.84 -18.38
C MET A 1 -3.37 4.19 -17.03
N LYS A 2 -4.25 4.51 -16.09
CA LYS A 2 -4.15 3.96 -14.73
C LYS A 2 -5.12 2.81 -14.54
N LYS A 3 -4.76 1.89 -13.67
CA LYS A 3 -5.63 0.79 -13.27
C LYS A 3 -5.44 0.50 -11.78
N TYR A 4 -6.38 -0.23 -11.20
CA TYR A 4 -6.33 -0.55 -9.78
C TYR A 4 -5.44 -1.76 -9.54
N TYR A 5 -4.58 -1.62 -8.54
CA TYR A 5 -3.74 -2.71 -8.04
C TYR A 5 -4.16 -3.02 -6.61
N ASN A 6 -4.16 -4.29 -6.28
CA ASN A 6 -4.60 -4.76 -4.96
C ASN A 6 -3.43 -5.33 -4.19
N ILE A 7 -3.33 -4.95 -2.92
CA ILE A 7 -2.35 -5.55 -2.01
C ILE A 7 -3.01 -5.82 -0.67
N GLU A 8 -2.52 -6.83 0.02
CA GLU A 8 -2.93 -7.14 1.39
C GLU A 8 -1.70 -7.16 2.27
N ILE A 9 -1.79 -6.50 3.41
CA ILE A 9 -0.68 -6.38 4.35
C ILE A 9 -1.16 -6.78 5.73
N ALA A 10 -0.35 -7.52 6.47
CA ALA A 10 -0.67 -7.86 7.85
C ALA A 10 -0.83 -6.59 8.68
N TYR A 11 -1.87 -6.54 9.50
CA TYR A 11 -2.25 -5.35 10.24
C TYR A 11 -2.63 -5.75 11.66
N ASN A 12 -1.82 -6.61 12.26
CA ASN A 12 -2.16 -7.27 13.51
C ASN A 12 -1.18 -6.96 14.67
N THR A 13 -0.15 -6.17 14.43
CA THR A 13 0.75 -5.71 15.48
C THR A 13 0.82 -4.20 15.46
N ARG A 14 1.17 -3.61 16.59
CA ARG A 14 1.32 -2.16 16.68
C ARG A 14 2.36 -1.65 15.67
N GLU A 15 3.45 -2.36 15.52
CA GLU A 15 4.49 -1.97 14.58
C GLU A 15 3.98 -1.96 13.14
N MET A 16 3.28 -3.01 12.74
CA MET A 16 2.71 -3.07 11.39
C MET A 16 1.64 -2.01 11.17
N ILE A 17 0.81 -1.77 12.17
CA ILE A 17 -0.22 -0.72 12.07
C ILE A 17 0.44 0.63 11.81
N ASN A 18 1.49 0.95 12.55
CA ASN A 18 2.21 2.21 12.39
C ASN A 18 2.85 2.32 11.01
N ARG A 19 3.47 1.24 10.54
CA ARG A 19 4.11 1.23 9.22
C ARG A 19 3.09 1.38 8.08
N VAL A 20 1.98 0.70 8.21
CA VAL A 20 0.90 0.80 7.22
C VAL A 20 0.32 2.22 7.20
N ASP A 21 0.14 2.82 8.37
CA ASP A 21 -0.33 4.21 8.45
C ASP A 21 0.65 5.18 7.79
N ASP A 22 1.96 4.96 7.97
CA ASP A 22 2.98 5.75 7.30
C ASP A 22 2.89 5.60 5.78
N PHE A 23 2.64 4.39 5.31
CA PHE A 23 2.46 4.13 3.89
C PHE A 23 1.23 4.85 3.34
N ARG A 24 0.13 4.86 4.08
CA ARG A 24 -1.07 5.58 3.69
C ARG A 24 -0.79 7.09 3.57
N MET A 25 -0.06 7.63 4.53
CA MET A 25 0.35 9.04 4.48
C MET A 25 1.19 9.32 3.24
N TRP A 26 2.09 8.40 2.91
CA TRP A 26 2.90 8.53 1.71
C TRP A 26 2.04 8.57 0.45
N LEU A 27 1.00 7.74 0.38
CA LEU A 27 0.07 7.74 -0.75
C LEU A 27 -0.65 9.09 -0.86
N TYR A 28 -1.11 9.64 0.26
CA TYR A 28 -1.75 10.94 0.27
C TYR A 28 -0.79 12.06 -0.15
N ASP A 29 0.42 12.03 0.35
CA ASP A 29 1.42 13.04 0.05
C ASP A 29 1.81 13.03 -1.42
N ASN A 30 1.67 11.91 -2.09
CA ASN A 30 1.98 11.77 -3.51
C ASN A 30 0.76 11.84 -4.42
N ASP A 31 -0.39 12.22 -3.87
CA ASP A 31 -1.63 12.36 -4.63
C ASP A 31 -2.05 11.08 -5.35
N ILE A 32 -1.81 9.94 -4.73
CA ILE A 32 -2.18 8.65 -5.29
C ILE A 32 -3.54 8.24 -4.74
N LYS A 33 -4.51 8.09 -5.62
CA LYS A 33 -5.85 7.68 -5.23
C LYS A 33 -5.85 6.22 -4.78
N HIS A 34 -6.46 5.97 -3.64
CA HIS A 34 -6.51 4.63 -3.07
C HIS A 34 -7.71 4.48 -2.14
N GLU A 35 -8.08 3.24 -1.89
CA GLU A 35 -9.09 2.89 -0.90
C GLU A 35 -8.53 1.77 -0.03
N THR A 36 -8.94 1.77 1.24
CA THR A 36 -8.48 0.78 2.19
C THR A 36 -9.66 0.15 2.89
N SER A 37 -9.51 -1.13 3.23
CA SER A 37 -10.48 -1.83 4.08
C SER A 37 -9.73 -2.82 4.95
N ALA A 38 -10.15 -2.92 6.22
CA ALA A 38 -9.58 -3.86 7.15
C ALA A 38 -10.45 -5.12 7.18
N VAL A 39 -9.82 -6.29 7.01
CA VAL A 39 -10.51 -7.56 7.04
C VAL A 39 -9.70 -8.52 7.91
N GLY A 40 -10.24 -8.85 9.10
CA GLY A 40 -9.52 -9.71 10.04
C GLY A 40 -8.20 -9.06 10.44
N ASP A 41 -7.12 -9.82 10.28
CA ASP A 41 -5.77 -9.37 10.65
C ASP A 41 -5.04 -8.67 9.51
N PHE A 42 -5.74 -8.33 8.43
CA PHE A 42 -5.14 -7.73 7.24
C PHE A 42 -5.79 -6.42 6.87
N VAL A 43 -5.04 -5.57 6.20
CA VAL A 43 -5.58 -4.40 5.53
C VAL A 43 -5.42 -4.60 4.03
N HIS A 44 -6.49 -4.34 3.30
CA HIS A 44 -6.51 -4.44 1.85
C HIS A 44 -6.47 -3.04 1.26
N PHE A 45 -5.58 -2.84 0.30
CA PHE A 45 -5.49 -1.57 -0.44
C PHE A 45 -5.87 -1.80 -1.89
N GLU A 46 -6.67 -0.89 -2.42
CA GLU A 46 -6.87 -0.74 -3.86
C GLU A 46 -6.22 0.57 -4.25
N ILE A 47 -5.21 0.53 -5.09
CA ILE A 47 -4.40 1.70 -5.43
C ILE A 47 -4.46 1.93 -6.94
N LEU A 48 -4.83 3.14 -7.34
CA LEU A 48 -4.95 3.50 -8.76
C LEU A 48 -3.60 4.01 -9.26
N LEU A 49 -2.96 3.23 -10.12
CA LEU A 49 -1.61 3.50 -10.57
C LEU A 49 -1.44 3.39 -12.08
N SER A 50 -0.56 4.23 -12.62
CA SER A 50 -0.01 3.98 -13.95
C SER A 50 1.11 2.94 -13.84
N SER A 51 1.53 2.37 -14.97
CA SER A 51 2.60 1.38 -14.97
C SER A 51 3.91 1.94 -14.40
N GLU A 52 4.15 3.24 -14.58
CA GLU A 52 5.34 3.90 -14.07
C GLU A 52 5.30 4.05 -12.55
N GLU A 53 4.12 4.29 -11.99
CA GLU A 53 3.94 4.46 -10.55
C GLU A 53 4.06 3.16 -9.77
N VAL A 54 3.88 2.01 -10.42
CA VAL A 54 3.97 0.71 -9.75
C VAL A 54 5.34 0.51 -9.11
N GLU A 55 6.40 0.87 -9.81
CA GLU A 55 7.75 0.75 -9.27
C GLU A 55 7.96 1.65 -8.06
N GLU A 56 7.46 2.88 -8.14
CA GLU A 56 7.53 3.83 -7.03
C GLU A 56 6.82 3.30 -5.79
N VAL A 57 5.62 2.76 -5.98
CA VAL A 57 4.83 2.22 -4.87
C VAL A 57 5.51 1.00 -4.28
N ASN A 58 6.07 0.12 -5.10
CA ASN A 58 6.80 -1.03 -4.60
C ASN A 58 8.01 -0.63 -3.77
N ASN A 59 8.73 0.40 -4.21
CA ASN A 59 9.85 0.91 -3.45
C ASN A 59 9.42 1.49 -2.11
N ALA A 60 8.30 2.23 -2.10
CA ALA A 60 7.76 2.78 -0.87
C ALA A 60 7.31 1.68 0.09
N LEU A 61 6.67 0.63 -0.43
CA LEU A 61 6.29 -0.52 0.38
C LEU A 61 7.49 -1.16 1.05
N ASN A 62 8.55 -1.40 0.28
CA ASN A 62 9.76 -2.01 0.82
C ASN A 62 10.42 -1.13 1.87
N ASN A 63 10.43 0.17 1.67
CA ASN A 63 11.10 1.10 2.57
C ASN A 63 10.28 1.42 3.82
N ILE A 64 8.97 1.53 3.69
CA ILE A 64 8.10 1.97 4.78
C ILE A 64 7.55 0.79 5.56
N VAL A 65 7.12 -0.24 4.86
CA VAL A 65 6.44 -1.39 5.48
C VAL A 65 7.40 -2.54 5.77
N TRP A 66 8.57 -2.55 5.16
CA TRP A 66 9.60 -3.60 5.31
C TRP A 66 9.08 -4.96 4.89
N PHE A 67 8.37 -5.00 3.83
CA PHE A 67 7.64 -6.19 3.51
C PHE A 67 7.93 -6.66 2.10
N ASP A 68 7.95 -7.96 1.92
CA ASP A 68 7.96 -8.54 0.59
C ASP A 68 6.58 -8.42 -0.05
N SER A 69 5.85 -7.40 0.31
CA SER A 69 4.56 -7.12 -0.30
C SER A 69 4.80 -6.62 -1.70
N ILE A 70 4.08 -7.20 -2.62
CA ILE A 70 4.14 -6.78 -4.01
C ILE A 70 2.79 -6.22 -4.41
N VAL A 71 2.81 -5.31 -5.36
CA VAL A 71 1.57 -4.80 -5.93
C VAL A 71 1.05 -5.83 -6.92
N ASN A 72 -0.16 -6.31 -6.70
CA ASN A 72 -0.81 -7.30 -7.56
C ASN A 72 -1.82 -6.61 -8.46
N GLU A 73 -1.82 -7.05 -9.68
CA GLU A 73 -2.80 -6.57 -10.65
C GLU A 73 -4.15 -7.21 -10.43
#